data_cf4ee093a89025563e7c5c5a71a9d9a0
#
_entry.id   cf4ee093a89025563e7c5c5a71a9d9a0
#
_cell.length_a   1.000
_cell.length_b   1.000
_cell.length_c   1.000
_cell.angle_alpha   90.00
_cell.angle_beta   90.00
_cell.angle_gamma   90.00
#
_symmetry.space_group_name_H-M   'P 1'
#
loop_
_entity.id
_entity.type
_entity.pdbx_description
1 polymer ?
#
loop_
_entity_poly.entity_id
_entity_poly.type
_entity_poly.pdbx_seq_one_letter_code
_entity_poly.pdbx_strand_id
1 'polypeptide(L)'
;GGAKTYLFAFLDDHSRLLVGYRWGRAEDTVRLEAAFRHGLSSRGVPRSVYVDNGAAYVASPLLRTCAVLGVRLVHSKPRRPEGRGKIERFFRTVRDQFLVEIDLHPPDDLAGLNRLFTGWVETVYNQRAHTETGETPLARFTNSGEPPAIPSAAEIHEAFLWSEKRRVTKTATVSLHRNIYEVDATLVGHTIECVFDPFDLTTIEVRYQNRPMGQGIPQQIGRHTHPMARPEPADPSDAPNTGIDYLALLADSHGTDLTKHTPPTRFSELVESTDPDQMPGQLQIPTTPSDDESDDT
;
A
#
# COMPACT_ATOMS: atom_id res chain seq x y z
N GLY A 1 20.89 5.32 -22.95
CA GLY A 1 19.44 5.14 -23.04
C GLY A 1 18.92 4.71 -21.69
N GLY A 2 18.11 5.57 -21.06
CA GLY A 2 17.56 5.32 -19.74
C GLY A 2 16.59 4.13 -19.73
N ALA A 3 16.47 3.44 -18.61
CA ALA A 3 15.51 2.36 -18.43
C ALA A 3 14.09 2.94 -18.41
N LYS A 4 13.16 2.27 -19.12
CA LYS A 4 11.75 2.67 -19.13
C LYS A 4 11.12 2.49 -17.76
N THR A 5 10.45 3.53 -17.27
CA THR A 5 9.74 3.53 -15.99
C THR A 5 8.26 3.87 -16.19
N TYR A 6 7.42 3.43 -15.27
CA TYR A 6 5.98 3.64 -15.26
C TYR A 6 5.57 4.26 -13.94
N LEU A 7 4.75 5.31 -13.99
CA LEU A 7 4.17 5.92 -12.79
C LEU A 7 2.77 5.35 -12.54
N PHE A 8 2.60 4.75 -11.38
CA PHE A 8 1.30 4.41 -10.81
C PHE A 8 0.86 5.52 -9.86
N ALA A 9 -0.37 5.99 -9.99
CA ALA A 9 -0.85 7.13 -9.24
C ALA A 9 -2.33 7.00 -8.91
N PHE A 10 -2.69 7.28 -7.66
CA PHE A 10 -4.06 7.40 -7.16
C PHE A 10 -4.32 8.85 -6.76
N LEU A 11 -5.27 9.47 -7.42
CA LEU A 11 -5.66 10.86 -7.23
C LEU A 11 -7.03 10.92 -6.55
N ASP A 12 -7.15 11.68 -5.47
CA ASP A 12 -8.46 11.93 -4.87
C ASP A 12 -9.30 12.83 -5.76
N ASP A 13 -10.51 12.37 -6.08
CA ASP A 13 -11.38 13.06 -7.04
C ASP A 13 -11.89 14.40 -6.54
N HIS A 14 -12.08 14.55 -5.22
CA HIS A 14 -12.55 15.78 -4.60
C HIS A 14 -11.45 16.83 -4.49
N SER A 15 -10.37 16.47 -3.81
CA SER A 15 -9.31 17.41 -3.44
C SER A 15 -8.22 17.59 -4.49
N ARG A 16 -8.07 16.64 -5.41
CA ARG A 16 -6.93 16.52 -6.32
C ARG A 16 -5.63 16.13 -5.61
N LEU A 17 -5.71 15.70 -4.34
CA LEU A 17 -4.55 15.19 -3.61
C LEU A 17 -4.03 13.92 -4.28
N LEU A 18 -2.75 13.85 -4.49
CA LEU A 18 -2.12 12.59 -4.87
C LEU A 18 -1.94 11.74 -3.62
N VAL A 19 -2.82 10.75 -3.47
CA VAL A 19 -2.93 9.95 -2.23
C VAL A 19 -2.03 8.72 -2.22
N GLY A 20 -1.77 8.12 -3.39
CA GLY A 20 -0.92 6.94 -3.51
C GLY A 20 -0.16 6.98 -4.82
N TYR A 21 1.14 6.67 -4.79
CA TYR A 21 1.97 6.75 -5.98
C TYR A 21 3.23 5.89 -5.85
N ARG A 22 3.74 5.47 -7.01
CA ARG A 22 5.02 4.77 -7.12
C ARG A 22 5.50 4.72 -8.56
N TRP A 23 6.79 4.93 -8.77
CA TRP A 23 7.46 4.55 -10.00
C TRP A 23 7.89 3.08 -9.95
N GLY A 24 7.82 2.39 -11.09
CA GLY A 24 8.26 1.00 -11.23
C GLY A 24 8.79 0.74 -12.63
N ARG A 25 9.53 -0.36 -12.82
CA ARG A 25 10.12 -0.75 -14.12
C ARG A 25 9.22 -1.66 -14.96
N ALA A 26 8.07 -2.04 -14.44
CA ALA A 26 7.08 -2.85 -15.16
C ALA A 26 5.68 -2.30 -14.91
N GLU A 27 4.82 -2.44 -15.92
CA GLU A 27 3.39 -2.12 -15.81
C GLU A 27 2.65 -3.40 -15.40
N ASP A 28 2.55 -3.62 -14.10
CA ASP A 28 1.94 -4.82 -13.53
C ASP A 28 1.15 -4.56 -12.25
N THR A 29 0.41 -5.57 -11.82
CA THR A 29 -0.46 -5.52 -10.64
C THR A 29 0.33 -5.28 -9.34
N VAL A 30 1.54 -5.84 -9.22
CA VAL A 30 2.36 -5.71 -8.01
C VAL A 30 2.73 -4.24 -7.75
N ARG A 31 3.13 -3.51 -8.81
CA ARG A 31 3.51 -2.09 -8.71
C ARG A 31 2.31 -1.20 -8.48
N LEU A 32 1.18 -1.54 -9.11
CA LEU A 32 -0.10 -0.88 -8.85
C LEU A 32 -0.52 -1.05 -7.38
N GLU A 33 -0.47 -2.28 -6.86
CA GLU A 33 -0.79 -2.58 -5.47
C GLU A 33 0.16 -1.87 -4.49
N ALA A 34 1.45 -1.75 -4.81
CA ALA A 34 2.39 -1.00 -4.00
C ALA A 34 2.03 0.50 -3.91
N ALA A 35 1.60 1.12 -5.01
CA ALA A 35 1.09 2.50 -5.00
C ALA A 35 -0.22 2.62 -4.21
N PHE A 36 -1.12 1.64 -4.33
CA PHE A 36 -2.38 1.62 -3.58
C PHE A 36 -2.13 1.44 -2.07
N ARG A 37 -1.25 0.51 -1.70
CA ARG A 37 -0.83 0.28 -0.31
C ARG A 37 -0.24 1.56 0.32
N HIS A 38 0.60 2.28 -0.41
CA HIS A 38 1.12 3.58 0.03
C HIS A 38 -0.02 4.56 0.35
N GLY A 39 -1.00 4.68 -0.55
CA GLY A 39 -2.17 5.55 -0.33
C GLY A 39 -2.99 5.15 0.89
N LEU A 40 -3.28 3.87 1.06
CA LEU A 40 -4.03 3.34 2.22
C LEU A 40 -3.33 3.62 3.55
N SER A 41 -2.01 3.42 3.60
CA SER A 41 -1.21 3.62 4.82
C SER A 41 -1.08 5.09 5.20
N SER A 42 -1.05 6.01 4.22
CA SER A 42 -0.79 7.43 4.46
C SER A 42 -2.06 8.30 4.50
N ARG A 43 -3.12 7.90 3.81
CA ARG A 43 -4.33 8.73 3.61
C ARG A 43 -5.63 8.01 3.98
N GLY A 44 -5.58 6.71 4.27
CA GLY A 44 -6.72 5.91 4.71
C GLY A 44 -7.47 5.21 3.58
N VAL A 45 -8.52 4.49 3.97
CA VAL A 45 -9.34 3.65 3.08
C VAL A 45 -10.36 4.51 2.33
N PRO A 46 -10.33 4.54 0.97
CA PRO A 46 -11.31 5.27 0.19
C PRO A 46 -12.66 4.54 0.14
N ARG A 47 -13.76 5.26 -0.05
CA ARG A 47 -15.08 4.65 -0.28
C ARG A 47 -15.15 3.89 -1.60
N SER A 48 -14.44 4.39 -2.62
CA SER A 48 -14.40 3.76 -3.95
C SER A 48 -13.11 4.11 -4.68
N VAL A 49 -12.67 3.20 -5.54
CA VAL A 49 -11.56 3.41 -6.48
C VAL A 49 -12.11 3.30 -7.89
N TYR A 50 -11.84 4.32 -8.70
CA TYR A 50 -12.20 4.35 -10.11
C TYR A 50 -10.99 4.01 -10.96
N VAL A 51 -11.10 2.97 -11.77
CA VAL A 51 -9.99 2.45 -12.60
C VAL A 51 -10.43 2.31 -14.06
N ASP A 52 -9.45 2.22 -14.94
CA ASP A 52 -9.73 1.84 -16.32
C ASP A 52 -9.83 0.30 -16.48
N ASN A 53 -10.07 -0.15 -17.72
CA ASN A 53 -10.16 -1.57 -18.01
C ASN A 53 -8.80 -2.19 -18.38
N GLY A 54 -7.70 -1.57 -17.99
CA GLY A 54 -6.36 -2.12 -18.17
C GLY A 54 -6.17 -3.45 -17.42
N ALA A 55 -5.32 -4.33 -17.95
CA ALA A 55 -5.14 -5.68 -17.41
C ALA A 55 -4.75 -5.70 -15.91
N ALA A 56 -3.95 -4.74 -15.45
CA ALA A 56 -3.54 -4.62 -14.05
C ALA A 56 -4.71 -4.31 -13.11
N TYR A 57 -5.74 -3.59 -13.60
CA TYR A 57 -6.90 -3.16 -12.81
C TYR A 57 -8.04 -4.18 -12.79
N VAL A 58 -8.02 -5.17 -13.69
CA VAL A 58 -8.98 -6.27 -13.74
C VAL A 58 -8.44 -7.52 -13.03
N ALA A 59 -7.19 -7.47 -12.58
CA ALA A 59 -6.54 -8.60 -11.94
C ALA A 59 -7.20 -8.98 -10.60
N SER A 60 -7.32 -10.26 -10.34
CA SER A 60 -7.90 -10.82 -9.11
C SER A 60 -7.32 -10.24 -7.81
N PRO A 61 -6.01 -9.95 -7.71
CA PRO A 61 -5.44 -9.38 -6.49
C PRO A 61 -6.04 -8.03 -6.10
N LEU A 62 -6.14 -7.07 -7.03
CA LEU A 62 -6.75 -5.76 -6.74
C LEU A 62 -8.22 -5.88 -6.34
N LEU A 63 -8.98 -6.76 -7.00
CA LEU A 63 -10.37 -7.05 -6.65
C LEU A 63 -10.48 -7.59 -5.21
N ARG A 64 -9.59 -8.51 -4.84
CA ARG A 64 -9.53 -9.06 -3.48
C ARG A 64 -9.19 -7.97 -2.46
N THR A 65 -8.16 -7.17 -2.71
CA THR A 65 -7.76 -6.05 -1.84
C THR A 65 -8.94 -5.10 -1.58
N CYS A 66 -9.64 -4.69 -2.63
CA CYS A 66 -10.81 -3.85 -2.51
C CYS A 66 -11.95 -4.53 -1.71
N ALA A 67 -12.20 -5.82 -1.94
CA ALA A 67 -13.24 -6.56 -1.25
C ALA A 67 -12.94 -6.70 0.26
N VAL A 68 -11.69 -7.01 0.64
CA VAL A 68 -11.27 -7.14 2.04
C VAL A 68 -11.41 -5.82 2.79
N LEU A 69 -11.06 -4.70 2.15
CA LEU A 69 -11.11 -3.36 2.76
C LEU A 69 -12.49 -2.68 2.63
N GLY A 70 -13.49 -3.35 2.04
CA GLY A 70 -14.80 -2.75 1.82
C GLY A 70 -14.81 -1.61 0.79
N VAL A 71 -13.80 -1.53 -0.07
CA VAL A 71 -13.66 -0.51 -1.11
C VAL A 71 -14.45 -0.90 -2.35
N ARG A 72 -15.31 -0.02 -2.84
CA ARG A 72 -16.03 -0.25 -4.09
C ARG A 72 -15.12 0.01 -5.29
N LEU A 73 -14.79 -1.02 -6.05
CA LEU A 73 -14.06 -0.90 -7.32
C LEU A 73 -15.04 -0.56 -8.46
N VAL A 74 -14.77 0.53 -9.17
CA VAL A 74 -15.59 1.03 -10.27
C VAL A 74 -14.76 1.08 -11.54
N HIS A 75 -15.15 0.31 -12.55
CA HIS A 75 -14.50 0.31 -13.85
C HIS A 75 -15.09 1.38 -14.77
N SER A 76 -14.23 2.07 -15.52
CA SER A 76 -14.66 3.05 -16.53
C SER A 76 -15.50 2.37 -17.62
N LYS A 77 -16.59 3.03 -18.02
CA LYS A 77 -17.36 2.55 -19.16
C LYS A 77 -16.54 2.74 -20.44
N PRO A 78 -16.48 1.73 -21.34
CA PRO A 78 -15.81 1.87 -22.61
C PRO A 78 -16.32 3.11 -23.38
N ARG A 79 -15.41 3.87 -23.98
CA ARG A 79 -15.69 5.08 -24.77
C ARG A 79 -16.32 6.26 -24.03
N ARG A 80 -16.30 6.27 -22.68
CA ARG A 80 -16.67 7.45 -21.86
C ARG A 80 -15.47 7.95 -21.10
N PRO A 81 -14.79 9.03 -21.54
CA PRO A 81 -13.61 9.59 -20.89
C PRO A 81 -13.95 10.40 -19.63
N GLU A 82 -15.22 10.53 -19.30
CA GLU A 82 -15.71 11.26 -18.11
C GLU A 82 -15.06 10.65 -16.84
N GLY A 83 -14.35 11.45 -16.10
CA GLY A 83 -13.60 11.05 -14.90
C GLY A 83 -12.10 10.85 -15.09
N ARG A 84 -11.59 10.72 -16.33
CA ARG A 84 -10.14 10.59 -16.59
C ARG A 84 -9.40 11.93 -16.70
N GLY A 85 -10.09 13.00 -17.09
CA GLY A 85 -9.48 14.30 -17.33
C GLY A 85 -8.66 14.84 -16.17
N LYS A 86 -9.01 14.49 -14.93
CA LYS A 86 -8.30 14.91 -13.72
C LYS A 86 -6.94 14.23 -13.59
N ILE A 87 -6.89 12.91 -13.72
CA ILE A 87 -5.64 12.15 -13.66
C ILE A 87 -4.76 12.40 -14.90
N GLU A 88 -5.35 12.63 -16.06
CA GLU A 88 -4.60 13.02 -17.27
C GLU A 88 -3.95 14.39 -17.09
N ARG A 89 -4.65 15.36 -16.48
CA ARG A 89 -4.09 16.67 -16.13
C ARG A 89 -2.94 16.54 -15.13
N PHE A 90 -3.09 15.69 -14.12
CA PHE A 90 -2.01 15.37 -13.20
C PHE A 90 -0.78 14.81 -13.93
N PHE A 91 -0.93 13.81 -14.79
CA PHE A 91 0.19 13.28 -15.58
C PHE A 91 0.85 14.32 -16.49
N ARG A 92 0.08 15.30 -17.00
CA ARG A 92 0.64 16.43 -17.72
C ARG A 92 1.49 17.28 -16.79
N THR A 93 1.01 17.61 -15.60
CA THR A 93 1.78 18.37 -14.59
C THR A 93 3.08 17.66 -14.22
N VAL A 94 3.06 16.32 -14.06
CA VAL A 94 4.29 15.54 -13.83
C VAL A 94 5.28 15.71 -14.98
N ARG A 95 4.82 15.62 -16.22
CA ARG A 95 5.70 15.83 -17.39
C ARG A 95 6.29 17.23 -17.44
N ASP A 96 5.46 18.23 -17.23
CA ASP A 96 5.84 19.64 -17.43
C ASP A 96 6.67 20.20 -16.27
N GLN A 97 6.62 19.62 -15.08
CA GLN A 97 7.26 20.14 -13.89
C GLN A 97 8.29 19.20 -13.26
N PHE A 98 7.97 17.89 -13.13
CA PHE A 98 8.86 16.93 -12.49
C PHE A 98 9.85 16.31 -13.47
N LEU A 99 9.39 15.81 -14.62
CA LEU A 99 10.28 15.10 -15.55
C LEU A 99 11.29 16.05 -16.22
N VAL A 100 10.97 17.32 -16.38
CA VAL A 100 11.92 18.33 -16.88
C VAL A 100 13.14 18.45 -15.94
N GLU A 101 12.90 18.42 -14.62
CA GLU A 101 13.98 18.47 -13.64
C GLU A 101 14.78 17.15 -13.59
N ILE A 102 14.07 16.00 -13.75
CA ILE A 102 14.72 14.68 -13.83
C ILE A 102 15.61 14.57 -15.07
N ASP A 103 15.23 15.17 -16.19
CA ASP A 103 16.06 15.17 -17.40
C ASP A 103 17.36 15.97 -17.21
N LEU A 104 17.33 17.02 -16.37
CA LEU A 104 18.50 17.82 -16.01
C LEU A 104 19.38 17.11 -14.95
N HIS A 105 18.75 16.47 -13.99
CA HIS A 105 19.39 15.83 -12.84
C HIS A 105 18.82 14.40 -12.66
N PRO A 106 19.24 13.44 -13.50
CA PRO A 106 18.72 12.07 -13.43
C PRO A 106 19.16 11.39 -12.13
N PRO A 107 18.23 10.72 -11.42
CA PRO A 107 18.58 9.93 -10.24
C PRO A 107 19.38 8.67 -10.64
N ASP A 108 20.23 8.22 -9.73
CA ASP A 108 21.09 7.05 -9.96
C ASP A 108 20.26 5.76 -10.09
N ASP A 109 19.17 5.68 -9.35
CA ASP A 109 18.36 4.46 -9.26
C ASP A 109 16.86 4.74 -9.15
N LEU A 110 16.06 3.68 -9.18
CA LEU A 110 14.60 3.75 -9.03
C LEU A 110 14.20 4.21 -7.62
N ALA A 111 14.99 3.90 -6.59
CA ALA A 111 14.74 4.35 -5.23
C ALA A 111 14.93 5.86 -5.12
N GLY A 112 16.00 6.39 -5.73
CA GLY A 112 16.23 7.82 -5.89
C GLY A 112 15.09 8.53 -6.62
N LEU A 113 14.62 7.96 -7.75
CA LEU A 113 13.48 8.50 -8.47
C LEU A 113 12.21 8.57 -7.60
N ASN A 114 11.91 7.50 -6.85
CA ASN A 114 10.77 7.48 -5.94
C ASN A 114 10.92 8.49 -4.79
N ARG A 115 12.13 8.63 -4.22
CA ARG A 115 12.42 9.61 -3.17
C ARG A 115 12.22 11.05 -3.66
N LEU A 116 12.79 11.40 -4.83
CA LEU A 116 12.63 12.72 -5.44
C LEU A 116 11.16 13.00 -5.76
N PHE A 117 10.44 12.01 -6.29
CA PHE A 117 9.02 12.17 -6.60
C PHE A 117 8.18 12.39 -5.34
N THR A 118 8.48 11.67 -4.25
CA THR A 118 7.80 11.86 -2.96
C THR A 118 8.04 13.28 -2.44
N GLY A 119 9.29 13.76 -2.44
CA GLY A 119 9.61 15.13 -2.07
C GLY A 119 8.82 16.15 -2.89
N TRP A 120 8.80 16.02 -4.21
CA TRP A 120 8.07 16.92 -5.10
C TRP A 120 6.55 16.85 -4.88
N VAL A 121 5.97 15.66 -4.72
CA VAL A 121 4.54 15.50 -4.46
C VAL A 121 4.13 16.16 -3.15
N GLU A 122 4.84 15.87 -2.06
CA GLU A 122 4.41 16.30 -0.72
C GLU A 122 4.72 17.79 -0.47
N THR A 123 5.78 18.35 -1.06
CA THR A 123 6.17 19.74 -0.82
C THR A 123 5.71 20.71 -1.90
N VAL A 124 5.50 20.25 -3.13
CA VAL A 124 5.10 21.11 -4.25
C VAL A 124 3.68 20.83 -4.71
N TYR A 125 3.42 19.61 -5.23
CA TYR A 125 2.13 19.32 -5.86
C TYR A 125 0.96 19.38 -4.87
N ASN A 126 1.06 18.73 -3.73
CA ASN A 126 0.00 18.66 -2.73
C ASN A 126 -0.18 19.99 -1.95
N GLN A 127 0.82 20.87 -1.96
CA GLN A 127 0.82 22.17 -1.24
C GLN A 127 0.53 23.37 -2.14
N ARG A 128 0.55 23.21 -3.46
CA ARG A 128 0.28 24.29 -4.39
C ARG A 128 -1.22 24.44 -4.61
N ALA A 129 -1.74 25.68 -4.56
CA ALA A 129 -3.14 25.95 -4.88
C ALA A 129 -3.50 25.45 -6.28
N HIS A 130 -4.51 24.59 -6.37
CA HIS A 130 -4.98 24.04 -7.64
C HIS A 130 -5.90 25.04 -8.33
N THR A 131 -5.64 25.34 -9.60
CA THR A 131 -6.35 26.39 -10.36
C THR A 131 -7.87 26.19 -10.44
N GLU A 132 -8.34 24.98 -10.42
CA GLU A 132 -9.76 24.63 -10.51
C GLU A 132 -10.49 24.76 -9.16
N THR A 133 -9.79 24.48 -8.04
CA THR A 133 -10.40 24.47 -6.71
C THR A 133 -10.10 25.72 -5.89
N GLY A 134 -9.04 26.47 -6.27
CA GLY A 134 -8.56 27.63 -5.52
C GLY A 134 -7.85 27.30 -4.20
N GLU A 135 -7.84 26.04 -3.80
CA GLU A 135 -7.24 25.55 -2.55
C GLU A 135 -6.07 24.61 -2.84
N THR A 136 -5.20 24.40 -1.84
CA THR A 136 -4.20 23.33 -1.94
C THR A 136 -4.87 21.96 -1.84
N PRO A 137 -4.42 20.97 -2.62
CA PRO A 137 -4.96 19.61 -2.52
C PRO A 137 -4.98 19.05 -1.09
N LEU A 138 -3.92 19.29 -0.33
CA LEU A 138 -3.81 18.83 1.05
C LEU A 138 -4.84 19.51 1.96
N ALA A 139 -4.97 20.83 1.93
CA ALA A 139 -5.97 21.55 2.74
C ALA A 139 -7.38 21.10 2.41
N ARG A 140 -7.70 21.00 1.12
CA ARG A 140 -9.01 20.56 0.65
C ARG A 140 -9.34 19.11 1.05
N PHE A 141 -8.34 18.20 1.07
CA PHE A 141 -8.50 16.84 1.55
C PHE A 141 -8.76 16.82 3.06
N THR A 142 -7.96 17.53 3.84
CA THR A 142 -8.07 17.60 5.31
C THR A 142 -9.39 18.23 5.76
N ASN A 143 -9.87 19.24 5.05
CA ASN A 143 -11.10 19.98 5.38
C ASN A 143 -12.37 19.34 4.79
N SER A 144 -12.27 18.20 4.08
CA SER A 144 -13.39 17.60 3.34
C SER A 144 -14.45 16.89 4.20
N GLY A 145 -14.33 16.93 5.53
CA GLY A 145 -15.25 16.29 6.47
C GLY A 145 -14.57 15.20 7.30
N GLU A 146 -15.24 14.08 7.54
CA GLU A 146 -14.68 12.97 8.30
C GLU A 146 -13.49 12.34 7.56
N PRO A 147 -12.29 12.28 8.19
CA PRO A 147 -11.12 11.70 7.57
C PRO A 147 -11.32 10.20 7.32
N PRO A 148 -10.78 9.64 6.22
CA PRO A 148 -10.80 8.21 5.99
C PRO A 148 -10.12 7.43 7.12
N ALA A 149 -10.68 6.28 7.50
CA ALA A 149 -10.07 5.42 8.50
C ALA A 149 -8.71 4.91 8.01
N ILE A 150 -7.68 5.02 8.83
CA ILE A 150 -6.36 4.44 8.55
C ILE A 150 -6.41 2.96 8.96
N PRO A 151 -6.17 2.03 8.02
CA PRO A 151 -6.18 0.61 8.34
C PRO A 151 -4.94 0.22 9.15
N SER A 152 -5.09 -0.74 10.04
CA SER A 152 -3.98 -1.33 10.77
C SER A 152 -3.01 -2.08 9.84
N ALA A 153 -1.79 -2.33 10.32
CA ALA A 153 -0.81 -3.12 9.57
C ALA A 153 -1.32 -4.55 9.26
N ALA A 154 -2.10 -5.15 10.17
CA ALA A 154 -2.70 -6.46 9.98
C ALA A 154 -3.78 -6.45 8.89
N GLU A 155 -4.65 -5.44 8.87
CA GLU A 155 -5.66 -5.28 7.82
C GLU A 155 -5.02 -5.04 6.46
N ILE A 156 -3.96 -4.23 6.38
CA ILE A 156 -3.19 -4.04 5.16
C ILE A 156 -2.55 -5.36 4.72
N HIS A 157 -1.90 -6.08 5.63
CA HIS A 157 -1.27 -7.37 5.31
C HIS A 157 -2.30 -8.34 4.72
N GLU A 158 -3.42 -8.56 5.40
CA GLU A 158 -4.50 -9.45 4.93
C GLU A 158 -5.05 -9.01 3.57
N ALA A 159 -5.25 -7.71 3.36
CA ALA A 159 -5.82 -7.19 2.12
C ALA A 159 -4.92 -7.44 0.90
N PHE A 160 -3.61 -7.44 1.07
CA PHE A 160 -2.64 -7.63 -0.02
C PHE A 160 -2.14 -9.07 -0.19
N LEU A 161 -2.67 -10.03 0.56
CA LEU A 161 -2.47 -11.45 0.27
C LEU A 161 -3.18 -11.81 -1.04
N TRP A 162 -2.55 -12.67 -1.83
CA TRP A 162 -3.16 -13.23 -3.02
C TRP A 162 -3.85 -14.54 -2.71
N SER A 163 -4.78 -14.94 -3.54
CA SER A 163 -5.44 -16.23 -3.40
C SER A 163 -5.62 -16.95 -4.73
N GLU A 164 -5.51 -18.27 -4.68
CA GLU A 164 -5.78 -19.14 -5.82
C GLU A 164 -6.52 -20.39 -5.38
N LYS A 165 -7.49 -20.81 -6.19
CA LYS A 165 -8.23 -22.06 -5.93
C LYS A 165 -7.43 -23.25 -6.45
N ARG A 166 -7.30 -24.29 -5.61
CA ARG A 166 -6.64 -25.56 -5.95
C ARG A 166 -7.48 -26.73 -5.47
N ARG A 167 -7.44 -27.82 -6.22
CA ARG A 167 -8.07 -29.09 -5.81
C ARG A 167 -7.05 -29.90 -5.01
N VAL A 168 -7.48 -30.41 -3.85
CA VAL A 168 -6.68 -31.29 -3.01
C VAL A 168 -6.61 -32.66 -3.62
N THR A 169 -5.39 -33.21 -3.72
CA THR A 169 -5.12 -34.54 -4.27
C THR A 169 -5.54 -35.63 -3.31
N LYS A 170 -5.53 -36.91 -3.76
CA LYS A 170 -5.82 -38.09 -2.91
C LYS A 170 -4.81 -38.28 -1.78
N THR A 171 -3.62 -37.65 -1.92
CA THR A 171 -2.55 -37.68 -0.91
C THR A 171 -2.58 -36.48 0.03
N ALA A 172 -3.72 -35.78 0.14
CA ALA A 172 -3.88 -34.59 0.95
C ALA A 172 -2.85 -33.48 0.64
N THR A 173 -2.53 -33.32 -0.63
CA THR A 173 -1.59 -32.28 -1.06
C THR A 173 -2.20 -31.35 -2.09
N VAL A 174 -1.65 -30.13 -2.18
CA VAL A 174 -1.93 -29.15 -3.24
C VAL A 174 -0.65 -28.70 -3.90
N SER A 175 -0.72 -28.48 -5.20
CA SER A 175 0.40 -27.89 -5.97
C SER A 175 0.09 -26.43 -6.30
N LEU A 176 1.01 -25.53 -5.95
CA LEU A 176 0.93 -24.09 -6.21
C LEU A 176 2.29 -23.56 -6.65
N HIS A 177 2.38 -23.05 -7.89
CA HIS A 177 3.60 -22.42 -8.45
C HIS A 177 4.89 -23.26 -8.30
N ARG A 178 4.83 -24.57 -8.59
CA ARG A 178 5.92 -25.58 -8.45
C ARG A 178 6.23 -25.98 -7.00
N ASN A 179 5.43 -25.53 -6.05
CA ASN A 179 5.52 -25.96 -4.66
C ASN A 179 4.45 -27.01 -4.39
N ILE A 180 4.71 -27.88 -3.44
CA ILE A 180 3.76 -28.89 -2.95
C ILE A 180 3.61 -28.68 -1.46
N TYR A 181 2.37 -28.57 -1.02
CA TYR A 181 2.01 -28.39 0.38
C TYR A 181 1.06 -29.51 0.82
N GLU A 182 1.34 -30.06 1.98
CA GLU A 182 0.39 -30.94 2.67
C GLU A 182 -0.69 -30.11 3.35
N VAL A 183 -1.91 -30.56 3.25
CA VAL A 183 -3.09 -29.93 3.84
C VAL A 183 -3.92 -30.95 4.61
N ASP A 184 -4.90 -30.50 5.36
CA ASP A 184 -5.75 -31.40 6.14
C ASP A 184 -6.40 -32.48 5.26
N ALA A 185 -6.31 -33.75 5.70
CA ALA A 185 -6.82 -34.89 4.98
C ALA A 185 -8.35 -34.85 4.77
N THR A 186 -9.09 -34.14 5.61
CA THR A 186 -10.53 -33.93 5.45
C THR A 186 -10.89 -33.14 4.20
N LEU A 187 -9.92 -32.44 3.61
CA LEU A 187 -10.08 -31.61 2.40
C LEU A 187 -9.84 -32.41 1.11
N VAL A 188 -9.48 -33.69 1.19
CA VAL A 188 -9.20 -34.52 0.00
C VAL A 188 -10.38 -34.48 -0.98
N GLY A 189 -10.09 -34.20 -2.24
CA GLY A 189 -11.07 -34.07 -3.31
C GLY A 189 -11.84 -32.75 -3.37
N HIS A 190 -11.74 -31.92 -2.34
CA HIS A 190 -12.35 -30.58 -2.34
C HIS A 190 -11.49 -29.55 -3.08
N THR A 191 -12.14 -28.49 -3.54
CA THR A 191 -11.45 -27.30 -4.04
C THR A 191 -11.33 -26.29 -2.90
N ILE A 192 -10.11 -25.99 -2.52
CA ILE A 192 -9.76 -25.06 -1.46
C ILE A 192 -9.23 -23.76 -2.05
N GLU A 193 -9.20 -22.70 -1.25
CA GLU A 193 -8.52 -21.45 -1.51
C GLU A 193 -7.19 -21.45 -0.77
N CYS A 194 -6.09 -21.31 -1.53
CA CYS A 194 -4.74 -21.09 -1.00
C CYS A 194 -4.51 -19.59 -0.96
N VAL A 195 -4.29 -19.04 0.22
CA VAL A 195 -4.02 -17.60 0.46
C VAL A 195 -2.54 -17.47 0.82
N PHE A 196 -1.83 -16.53 0.17
CA PHE A 196 -0.38 -16.43 0.28
C PHE A 196 0.12 -15.02 0.00
N ASP A 197 1.29 -14.69 0.54
CA ASP A 197 2.05 -13.51 0.12
C ASP A 197 2.70 -13.80 -1.26
N PRO A 198 2.48 -12.98 -2.30
CA PRO A 198 3.09 -13.21 -3.60
C PRO A 198 4.63 -13.14 -3.59
N PHE A 199 5.23 -12.53 -2.59
CA PHE A 199 6.68 -12.45 -2.41
C PHE A 199 7.26 -13.56 -1.54
N ASP A 200 6.40 -14.28 -0.80
CA ASP A 200 6.81 -15.42 0.04
C ASP A 200 5.84 -16.59 -0.12
N LEU A 201 6.21 -17.57 -0.94
CA LEU A 201 5.46 -18.80 -1.15
C LEU A 201 5.90 -19.93 -0.20
N THR A 202 6.68 -19.67 0.81
CA THR A 202 7.08 -20.71 1.78
C THR A 202 5.94 -21.10 2.71
N THR A 203 5.01 -20.16 2.94
CA THR A 203 3.81 -20.37 3.76
C THR A 203 2.56 -20.06 2.96
N ILE A 204 1.55 -20.92 3.10
CA ILE A 204 0.21 -20.67 2.57
C ILE A 204 -0.84 -20.92 3.67
N GLU A 205 -1.87 -20.09 3.71
CA GLU A 205 -3.07 -20.35 4.49
C GLU A 205 -4.08 -21.09 3.63
N VAL A 206 -4.71 -22.09 4.20
CA VAL A 206 -5.73 -22.89 3.54
C VAL A 206 -7.11 -22.45 4.02
N ARG A 207 -8.00 -22.09 3.09
CA ARG A 207 -9.40 -21.74 3.37
C ARG A 207 -10.35 -22.66 2.60
N TYR A 208 -11.38 -23.11 3.27
CA TYR A 208 -12.47 -23.87 2.66
C TYR A 208 -13.81 -23.27 3.06
N GLN A 209 -14.67 -22.95 2.09
CA GLN A 209 -15.94 -22.25 2.31
C GLN A 209 -15.82 -20.99 3.20
N ASN A 210 -14.80 -20.16 2.93
CA ASN A 210 -14.44 -18.96 3.70
C ASN A 210 -14.03 -19.21 5.17
N ARG A 211 -13.74 -20.46 5.56
CA ARG A 211 -13.24 -20.78 6.90
C ARG A 211 -11.77 -21.14 6.83
N PRO A 212 -10.94 -20.61 7.74
CA PRO A 212 -9.54 -21.00 7.83
C PRO A 212 -9.47 -22.48 8.26
N MET A 213 -8.66 -23.24 7.53
CA MET A 213 -8.42 -24.68 7.76
C MET A 213 -6.97 -24.96 8.18
N GLY A 214 -6.23 -23.92 8.57
CA GLY A 214 -4.83 -24.00 8.96
C GLY A 214 -3.87 -23.60 7.85
N GLN A 215 -2.60 -23.88 8.08
CA GLN A 215 -1.53 -23.60 7.13
C GLN A 215 -1.18 -24.86 6.33
N GLY A 216 -0.86 -24.68 5.07
CA GLY A 216 -0.27 -25.74 4.26
C GLY A 216 1.19 -25.97 4.66
N ILE A 217 1.54 -27.24 4.96
CA ILE A 217 2.90 -27.63 5.35
C ILE A 217 3.72 -27.86 4.07
N PRO A 218 4.81 -27.11 3.83
CA PRO A 218 5.59 -27.26 2.63
C PRO A 218 6.33 -28.61 2.60
N GLN A 219 6.03 -29.43 1.61
CA GLN A 219 6.75 -30.68 1.33
C GLN A 219 7.85 -30.48 0.30
N GLN A 220 7.59 -29.67 -0.71
CA GLN A 220 8.56 -29.35 -1.76
C GLN A 220 8.42 -27.87 -2.14
N ILE A 221 9.51 -27.12 -2.01
CA ILE A 221 9.58 -25.72 -2.45
C ILE A 221 10.45 -25.63 -3.70
N GLY A 222 9.82 -25.47 -4.84
CA GLY A 222 10.48 -25.25 -6.13
C GLY A 222 10.54 -23.78 -6.54
N ARG A 223 9.82 -22.91 -5.81
CA ARG A 223 9.78 -21.47 -6.06
C ARG A 223 9.38 -20.71 -4.80
N HIS A 224 10.15 -19.66 -4.45
CA HIS A 224 9.89 -18.86 -3.26
C HIS A 224 8.94 -17.69 -3.51
N THR A 225 8.86 -17.16 -4.74
CA THR A 225 8.02 -16.00 -5.08
C THR A 225 7.07 -16.31 -6.23
N HIS A 226 5.93 -15.62 -6.27
CA HIS A 226 4.96 -15.77 -7.34
C HIS A 226 5.58 -15.34 -8.70
N PRO A 227 5.25 -16.02 -9.83
CA PRO A 227 5.81 -15.69 -11.16
C PRO A 227 5.60 -14.24 -11.60
N MET A 228 4.50 -13.62 -11.16
CA MET A 228 4.18 -12.22 -11.47
C MET A 228 4.78 -11.23 -10.46
N ALA A 229 5.20 -11.65 -9.27
CA ALA A 229 5.87 -10.83 -8.26
C ALA A 229 7.37 -10.74 -8.55
N ARG A 230 7.72 -10.19 -9.72
CA ARG A 230 9.11 -10.04 -10.12
C ARG A 230 9.78 -8.94 -9.32
N PRO A 231 10.97 -9.19 -8.73
CA PRO A 231 11.78 -8.14 -8.13
C PRO A 231 12.10 -7.06 -9.17
N GLU A 232 12.33 -5.83 -8.69
CA GLU A 232 12.82 -4.77 -9.57
C GLU A 232 14.20 -5.17 -10.12
N PRO A 233 14.46 -4.97 -11.44
CA PRO A 233 15.78 -5.19 -12.00
C PRO A 233 16.81 -4.30 -11.30
N ALA A 234 18.05 -4.79 -11.16
CA ALA A 234 19.14 -3.98 -10.63
C ALA A 234 19.38 -2.73 -11.47
N ASP A 235 19.73 -1.63 -10.81
CA ASP A 235 20.01 -0.36 -11.49
C ASP A 235 21.35 -0.41 -12.21
N PRO A 236 21.45 0.15 -13.42
CA PRO A 236 22.72 0.41 -14.06
C PRO A 236 23.46 1.50 -13.28
N SER A 237 24.67 1.24 -12.82
CA SER A 237 25.50 2.21 -12.11
C SER A 237 26.08 3.28 -13.07
N ASP A 238 26.24 4.49 -12.53
CA ASP A 238 27.04 5.63 -12.95
C ASP A 238 26.49 6.58 -14.01
N ALA A 239 26.00 7.74 -13.51
CA ALA A 239 26.09 9.03 -14.20
C ALA A 239 26.58 10.11 -13.21
N PRO A 240 27.58 10.95 -13.57
CA PRO A 240 28.09 11.99 -12.68
C PRO A 240 27.10 13.14 -12.53
N ASN A 241 26.91 13.57 -11.29
CA ASN A 241 26.00 14.65 -10.92
C ASN A 241 26.75 15.99 -11.01
N THR A 242 26.23 16.96 -11.79
CA THR A 242 26.82 18.30 -11.95
C THR A 242 25.74 19.38 -11.84
N GLY A 243 25.63 20.03 -10.65
CA GLY A 243 24.77 21.22 -10.48
C GLY A 243 23.91 21.22 -9.21
N ILE A 244 23.09 22.27 -9.05
CA ILE A 244 22.10 22.33 -7.95
C ILE A 244 20.93 21.42 -8.31
N ASP A 245 20.74 20.37 -7.54
CA ASP A 245 19.62 19.44 -7.69
C ASP A 245 18.44 19.92 -6.83
N TYR A 246 17.51 20.63 -7.48
CA TYR A 246 16.31 21.16 -6.83
C TYR A 246 15.44 20.06 -6.19
N LEU A 247 15.29 18.92 -6.86
CA LEU A 247 14.49 17.81 -6.35
C LEU A 247 15.15 17.11 -5.17
N ALA A 248 16.48 16.99 -5.16
CA ALA A 248 17.22 16.50 -4.00
C ALA A 248 17.02 17.41 -2.78
N LEU A 249 17.09 18.73 -2.95
CA LEU A 249 16.80 19.67 -1.87
C LEU A 249 15.39 19.53 -1.31
N LEU A 250 14.39 19.33 -2.17
CA LEU A 250 13.00 19.10 -1.74
C LEU A 250 12.86 17.78 -0.97
N ALA A 251 13.48 16.71 -1.47
CA ALA A 251 13.44 15.41 -0.82
C ALA A 251 14.12 15.43 0.55
N ASP A 252 15.26 16.12 0.67
CA ASP A 252 16.00 16.26 1.92
C ASP A 252 15.24 17.16 2.92
N SER A 253 14.59 18.23 2.44
CA SER A 253 13.71 19.08 3.26
C SER A 253 12.54 18.26 3.83
N HIS A 254 11.86 17.48 2.99
CA HIS A 254 10.77 16.61 3.41
C HIS A 254 11.24 15.56 4.43
N GLY A 255 12.38 14.91 4.18
CA GLY A 255 12.98 13.94 5.11
C GLY A 255 13.32 14.57 6.47
N THR A 256 13.85 15.81 6.47
CA THR A 256 14.18 16.57 7.68
C THR A 256 12.91 16.92 8.48
N ASP A 257 11.85 17.33 7.81
CA ASP A 257 10.58 17.66 8.47
C ASP A 257 9.90 16.42 9.06
N LEU A 258 9.93 15.28 8.39
CA LEU A 258 9.49 14.00 8.94
C LEU A 258 10.27 13.63 10.21
N THR A 259 11.59 13.80 10.21
CA THR A 259 12.45 13.49 11.36
C THR A 259 12.17 14.41 12.55
N LYS A 260 11.85 15.70 12.33
CA LYS A 260 11.49 16.64 13.40
C LYS A 260 10.14 16.32 14.05
N HIS A 261 9.20 15.76 13.30
CA HIS A 261 7.84 15.44 13.78
C HIS A 261 7.71 14.00 14.28
N THR A 262 8.70 13.13 14.03
CA THR A 262 8.75 11.77 14.55
C THR A 262 9.74 11.72 15.70
N PRO A 263 9.31 11.58 16.97
CA PRO A 263 10.24 11.44 18.09
C PRO A 263 11.10 10.18 17.84
N PRO A 264 12.42 10.25 18.17
CA PRO A 264 13.29 9.09 18.01
C PRO A 264 12.79 7.97 18.94
N THR A 265 12.30 6.89 18.34
CA THR A 265 11.92 5.70 19.09
C THR A 265 13.21 5.00 19.49
N ARG A 266 13.69 5.24 20.69
CA ARG A 266 14.80 4.49 21.26
C ARG A 266 14.26 3.15 21.73
N PHE A 267 14.66 2.07 21.08
CA PHE A 267 14.32 0.71 21.49
C PHE A 267 14.74 0.41 22.96
N SER A 268 15.76 1.09 23.50
CA SER A 268 16.17 1.00 24.89
C SER A 268 15.13 1.56 25.88
N GLU A 269 14.33 2.53 25.48
CA GLU A 269 13.27 3.09 26.35
C GLU A 269 12.02 2.20 26.40
N LEU A 270 11.85 1.28 25.43
CA LEU A 270 10.79 0.27 25.44
C LEU A 270 11.13 -0.94 26.33
N VAL A 271 12.40 -1.13 26.70
CA VAL A 271 12.86 -2.27 27.50
C VAL A 271 13.01 -1.91 28.98
N GLU A 272 13.14 -0.63 29.36
CA GLU A 272 13.33 -0.19 30.73
C GLU A 272 12.03 0.02 31.53
N SER A 273 10.86 -0.10 30.93
CA SER A 273 9.57 -0.04 31.63
C SER A 273 8.92 -1.42 31.81
N THR A 274 9.69 -2.41 32.23
CA THR A 274 9.12 -3.69 32.69
C THR A 274 8.88 -3.65 34.18
N ASP A 275 7.95 -2.82 34.59
CA ASP A 275 7.13 -3.13 35.75
C ASP A 275 5.99 -4.04 35.23
N PRO A 276 5.89 -5.29 35.67
CA PRO A 276 4.87 -6.24 35.14
C PRO A 276 3.44 -5.78 35.40
N ASP A 277 3.20 -4.75 36.18
CA ASP A 277 1.87 -4.21 36.48
C ASP A 277 1.51 -2.93 35.70
N GLN A 278 2.36 -2.42 34.81
CA GLN A 278 2.05 -1.27 33.95
C GLN A 278 2.24 -1.59 32.47
N MET A 279 1.24 -2.21 31.87
CA MET A 279 1.11 -2.26 30.42
C MET A 279 0.73 -0.89 29.86
N PRO A 280 1.47 -0.29 28.89
CA PRO A 280 1.04 0.94 28.23
C PRO A 280 -0.21 0.66 27.42
N GLY A 281 -1.34 1.24 27.82
CA GLY A 281 -2.60 1.12 27.08
C GLY A 281 -3.83 0.73 27.89
N GLN A 282 -3.73 0.49 29.19
CA GLN A 282 -4.93 0.35 30.01
C GLN A 282 -5.47 1.73 30.39
N LEU A 283 -6.56 2.14 29.75
CA LEU A 283 -7.43 3.21 30.21
C LEU A 283 -7.95 2.85 31.62
N GLN A 284 -7.49 3.58 32.64
CA GLN A 284 -8.12 3.51 33.95
C GLN A 284 -9.52 4.10 33.86
N ILE A 285 -10.53 3.26 34.01
CA ILE A 285 -11.91 3.68 34.19
C ILE A 285 -11.99 4.23 35.63
N PRO A 286 -12.43 5.50 35.83
CA PRO A 286 -12.63 6.02 37.18
C PRO A 286 -13.73 5.21 37.85
N THR A 287 -13.41 4.54 38.95
CA THR A 287 -14.42 3.98 39.87
C THR A 287 -15.10 5.11 40.59
N THR A 288 -16.39 5.28 40.36
CA THR A 288 -17.26 6.13 41.20
C THR A 288 -17.26 5.61 42.61
N PRO A 289 -17.13 6.48 43.64
CA PRO A 289 -17.29 6.08 45.03
C PRO A 289 -18.75 5.63 45.24
N SER A 290 -18.91 4.47 45.83
CA SER A 290 -20.20 4.02 46.36
C SER A 290 -20.53 4.85 47.60
N ASP A 291 -21.59 5.64 47.56
CA ASP A 291 -22.21 6.25 48.72
C ASP A 291 -22.76 5.12 49.61
N ASP A 292 -22.02 4.84 50.73
CA ASP A 292 -22.55 4.11 51.87
C ASP A 292 -23.34 5.09 52.71
N GLU A 293 -24.65 5.12 52.50
CA GLU A 293 -25.60 5.64 53.48
C GLU A 293 -25.73 4.65 54.62
N SER A 294 -25.03 4.95 55.72
CA SER A 294 -25.34 4.35 57.01
C SER A 294 -26.48 5.17 57.62
N ASP A 295 -27.64 4.58 57.63
CA ASP A 295 -28.79 4.94 58.43
C ASP A 295 -28.52 4.47 59.88
N ASP A 296 -28.54 5.38 60.84
CA ASP A 296 -28.70 5.03 62.25
C ASP A 296 -29.41 6.17 63.02
N THR A 297 -30.63 5.82 63.52
CA THR A 297 -31.54 6.45 64.47
C THR A 297 -32.66 7.30 63.88
#